data_36d6585e93467a26d76a30c7e5f0358d
#
_entry.id   36d6585e93467a26d76a30c7e5f0358d
#
_cell.length_a   1.000
_cell.length_b   1.000
_cell.length_c   1.000
_cell.angle_alpha   90.00
_cell.angle_beta   90.00
_cell.angle_gamma   90.00
#
_symmetry.space_group_name_H-M   'P 1'
#
loop_
_entity.id
_entity.type
_entity.pdbx_description
1 polymer ?
#
loop_
_entity_poly.entity_id
_entity_poly.type
_entity_poly.pdbx_seq_one_letter_code
_entity_poly.pdbx_strand_id
1 'polypeptide(L)'
;MRDEGLDLAIRAAGGVGALARTLGISQPSVSNWNRIPAERVLAVETATGVSRTRLRPDLYPQGGEADADGAVDEIDLLRAREYDLIAHLLGKAPTAETLEALRGLRGDSSPLGMAHLALADAASRIGPEAASREYFDLFIGLGRGELLPYASFYLTGFLHERPLAAVRADLESLGLEREGGLKDPEDHIAILCDVMAGLAGRRFDAQDGAERGFFERHLKPWAPRFFADLEIAPSSRLYRAVGVVGRTFLEIEAEAFEIGD
;
A
#
# COMPACT_ATOMS: atom_id res chain seq x y z
N MET A 1 36.67 32.09 -0.54
CA MET A 1 35.80 31.91 -1.74
C MET A 1 34.53 31.27 -1.23
N ARG A 2 33.37 31.84 -1.51
CA ARG A 2 32.10 31.27 -1.07
C ARG A 2 31.79 30.02 -1.88
N ASP A 3 31.12 29.10 -1.23
CA ASP A 3 30.60 27.87 -1.83
C ASP A 3 29.39 28.18 -2.74
N GLU A 4 29.26 27.47 -3.85
CA GLU A 4 28.19 27.68 -4.83
C GLU A 4 26.79 27.52 -4.23
N GLY A 5 26.60 26.58 -3.30
CA GLY A 5 25.32 26.37 -2.60
C GLY A 5 24.92 27.56 -1.74
N LEU A 6 25.89 28.20 -1.08
CA LEU A 6 25.62 29.41 -0.31
C LEU A 6 25.25 30.61 -1.21
N ASP A 7 25.92 30.74 -2.36
CA ASP A 7 25.57 31.82 -3.32
C ASP A 7 24.18 31.61 -3.93
N LEU A 8 23.76 30.37 -4.19
CA LEU A 8 22.41 30.04 -4.63
C LEU A 8 21.37 30.42 -3.56
N ALA A 9 21.60 30.04 -2.30
CA ALA A 9 20.71 30.39 -1.20
C ALA A 9 20.55 31.90 -1.02
N ILE A 10 21.65 32.66 -1.08
CA ILE A 10 21.64 34.13 -0.96
C ILE A 10 20.84 34.77 -2.10
N ARG A 11 21.02 34.29 -3.35
CA ARG A 11 20.26 34.80 -4.50
C ARG A 11 18.76 34.50 -4.36
N ALA A 12 18.41 33.27 -4.01
CA ALA A 12 17.02 32.84 -3.85
C ALA A 12 16.30 33.62 -2.74
N ALA A 13 17.00 33.91 -1.64
CA ALA A 13 16.45 34.74 -0.54
C ALA A 13 16.36 36.23 -0.83
N GLY A 14 16.96 36.74 -1.93
CA GLY A 14 17.00 38.15 -2.24
C GLY A 14 18.11 38.90 -1.52
N GLY A 15 19.19 38.23 -1.07
CA GLY A 15 20.39 38.79 -0.47
C GLY A 15 20.71 38.29 0.93
N VAL A 16 21.94 38.58 1.38
CA VAL A 16 22.46 38.10 2.70
C VAL A 16 21.58 38.57 3.87
N GLY A 17 21.13 39.85 3.84
CA GLY A 17 20.28 40.38 4.89
C GLY A 17 18.86 39.80 4.92
N ALA A 18 18.33 39.43 3.74
CA ALA A 18 17.05 38.76 3.63
C ALA A 18 17.14 37.31 4.16
N LEU A 19 18.17 36.55 3.76
CA LEU A 19 18.41 35.23 4.29
C LEU A 19 18.58 35.22 5.81
N ALA A 20 19.35 36.16 6.36
CA ALA A 20 19.57 36.30 7.80
C ALA A 20 18.25 36.52 8.56
N ARG A 21 17.38 37.40 8.03
CA ARG A 21 16.07 37.68 8.63
C ARG A 21 15.16 36.44 8.61
N THR A 22 15.09 35.75 7.51
CA THR A 22 14.25 34.54 7.39
C THR A 22 14.74 33.42 8.31
N LEU A 23 16.04 33.30 8.51
CA LEU A 23 16.63 32.30 9.41
C LEU A 23 16.64 32.74 10.89
N GLY A 24 16.21 33.98 11.23
CA GLY A 24 16.20 34.48 12.60
C GLY A 24 17.61 34.70 13.20
N ILE A 25 18.63 34.96 12.35
CA ILE A 25 20.02 35.17 12.77
C ILE A 25 20.55 36.52 12.30
N SER A 26 21.70 36.93 12.86
CA SER A 26 22.31 38.21 12.49
C SER A 26 22.91 38.17 11.08
N GLN A 27 22.83 39.28 10.34
CA GLN A 27 23.45 39.40 9.02
C GLN A 27 24.98 39.11 9.02
N PRO A 28 25.78 39.56 10.02
CA PRO A 28 27.17 39.15 10.12
C PRO A 28 27.37 37.65 10.23
N SER A 29 26.46 36.93 10.88
CA SER A 29 26.55 35.45 10.96
C SER A 29 26.50 34.81 9.57
N VAL A 30 25.57 35.22 8.70
CA VAL A 30 25.49 34.73 7.32
C VAL A 30 26.66 35.21 6.46
N SER A 31 27.10 36.47 6.71
CA SER A 31 28.24 37.04 5.95
C SER A 31 29.54 36.32 6.19
N ASN A 32 29.72 35.74 7.38
CA ASN A 32 30.90 34.98 7.76
C ASN A 32 30.90 33.51 7.28
N TRP A 33 29.80 33.07 6.69
CA TRP A 33 29.76 31.74 6.11
C TRP A 33 30.58 31.69 4.82
N ASN A 34 31.48 30.70 4.74
CA ASN A 34 32.10 30.29 3.48
C ASN A 34 31.26 29.20 2.82
N ARG A 35 30.52 28.47 3.64
CA ARG A 35 29.63 27.37 3.27
C ARG A 35 28.48 27.33 4.27
N ILE A 36 27.30 26.83 3.86
CA ILE A 36 26.16 26.67 4.77
C ILE A 36 26.51 25.65 5.86
N PRO A 37 26.42 25.99 7.17
CA PRO A 37 26.65 25.04 8.25
C PRO A 37 25.70 23.84 8.16
N ALA A 38 26.18 22.64 8.49
CA ALA A 38 25.43 21.39 8.36
C ALA A 38 24.07 21.45 9.09
N GLU A 39 24.08 22.01 10.31
CA GLU A 39 22.88 22.17 11.15
C GLU A 39 21.89 23.21 10.63
N ARG A 40 22.26 23.99 9.61
CA ARG A 40 21.41 25.05 9.03
C ARG A 40 20.85 24.68 7.65
N VAL A 41 21.29 23.58 7.04
CA VAL A 41 20.94 23.22 5.66
C VAL A 41 19.42 23.10 5.48
N LEU A 42 18.74 22.40 6.37
CA LEU A 42 17.29 22.21 6.31
C LEU A 42 16.51 23.53 6.48
N ALA A 43 16.97 24.37 7.39
CA ALA A 43 16.36 25.69 7.58
C ALA A 43 16.55 26.61 6.35
N VAL A 44 17.72 26.54 5.70
CA VAL A 44 18.01 27.27 4.47
C VAL A 44 17.20 26.74 3.31
N GLU A 45 17.06 25.43 3.15
CA GLU A 45 16.20 24.79 2.15
C GLU A 45 14.75 25.26 2.29
N THR A 46 14.18 25.19 3.50
CA THR A 46 12.82 25.66 3.77
C THR A 46 12.65 27.16 3.50
N ALA A 47 13.66 27.97 3.83
CA ALA A 47 13.61 29.42 3.67
C ALA A 47 13.77 29.89 2.23
N THR A 48 14.45 29.12 1.36
CA THR A 48 14.85 29.53 0.03
C THR A 48 14.22 28.72 -1.10
N GLY A 49 13.67 27.51 -0.80
CA GLY A 49 13.21 26.56 -1.81
C GLY A 49 14.34 25.92 -2.62
N VAL A 50 15.61 26.15 -2.28
CA VAL A 50 16.76 25.52 -2.95
C VAL A 50 17.04 24.18 -2.25
N SER A 51 17.05 23.09 -3.00
CA SER A 51 17.21 21.75 -2.45
C SER A 51 18.55 21.58 -1.72
N ARG A 52 18.55 20.81 -0.63
CA ARG A 52 19.74 20.49 0.18
C ARG A 52 20.86 19.87 -0.63
N THR A 53 20.54 19.12 -1.68
CA THR A 53 21.51 18.52 -2.60
C THR A 53 22.31 19.56 -3.38
N ARG A 54 21.69 20.71 -3.71
CA ARG A 54 22.35 21.87 -4.34
C ARG A 54 23.02 22.81 -3.31
N LEU A 55 22.47 22.87 -2.08
CA LEU A 55 23.04 23.67 -1.02
C LEU A 55 24.33 23.08 -0.45
N ARG A 56 24.38 21.75 -0.28
CA ARG A 56 25.51 21.02 0.30
C ARG A 56 25.66 19.63 -0.34
N PRO A 57 26.14 19.57 -1.60
CA PRO A 57 26.33 18.30 -2.31
C PRO A 57 27.33 17.34 -1.64
N ASP A 58 28.16 17.86 -0.75
CA ASP A 58 29.10 17.04 0.04
C ASP A 58 28.44 16.32 1.23
N LEU A 59 27.34 16.85 1.75
CA LEU A 59 26.53 16.23 2.82
C LEU A 59 25.31 15.48 2.25
N TYR A 60 24.82 15.96 1.13
CA TYR A 60 23.66 15.44 0.43
C TYR A 60 24.07 15.23 -1.04
N PRO A 61 24.75 14.13 -1.39
CA PRO A 61 25.22 13.89 -2.76
C PRO A 61 24.04 13.82 -3.74
N GLN A 62 24.26 14.29 -4.97
CA GLN A 62 23.27 14.23 -6.07
C GLN A 62 23.05 12.79 -6.59
N GLY A 63 22.96 11.85 -5.70
CA GLY A 63 22.44 10.50 -5.92
C GLY A 63 21.09 10.31 -5.27
N GLY A 64 20.58 11.36 -4.57
CA GLY A 64 19.32 11.33 -3.85
C GLY A 64 18.11 11.81 -4.64
N GLU A 65 18.27 12.28 -5.89
CA GLU A 65 17.12 12.46 -6.80
C GLU A 65 16.82 11.18 -7.61
N ALA A 66 17.76 10.22 -7.62
CA ALA A 66 17.49 8.86 -8.11
C ALA A 66 16.82 7.96 -7.06
N ASP A 67 16.87 8.35 -5.76
CA ASP A 67 16.22 7.60 -4.67
C ASP A 67 14.80 8.10 -4.35
N ALA A 68 14.35 9.21 -4.90
CA ALA A 68 12.95 9.60 -4.87
C ALA A 68 12.09 8.69 -5.77
N ASP A 69 12.71 8.06 -6.79
CA ASP A 69 12.06 7.09 -7.69
C ASP A 69 12.13 5.66 -7.12
N GLY A 70 12.88 5.44 -6.03
CA GLY A 70 13.01 4.16 -5.34
C GLY A 70 12.37 4.11 -3.93
N ALA A 71 12.11 5.27 -3.30
CA ALA A 71 11.39 5.31 -2.04
C ALA A 71 9.90 5.06 -2.31
N VAL A 72 9.37 4.01 -1.70
CA VAL A 72 7.91 3.73 -1.75
C VAL A 72 7.19 4.92 -1.13
N ASP A 73 6.26 5.53 -1.85
CA ASP A 73 5.43 6.62 -1.34
C ASP A 73 4.64 6.15 -0.10
N GLU A 74 4.36 7.07 0.82
CA GLU A 74 3.55 6.78 2.00
C GLU A 74 2.17 6.22 1.62
N ILE A 75 1.59 6.73 0.54
CA ILE A 75 0.31 6.23 0.00
C ILE A 75 0.46 4.79 -0.49
N ASP A 76 1.51 4.48 -1.25
CA ASP A 76 1.79 3.14 -1.74
C ASP A 76 2.04 2.15 -0.58
N LEU A 77 2.70 2.58 0.48
CA LEU A 77 2.86 1.77 1.69
C LEU A 77 1.52 1.50 2.40
N LEU A 78 0.61 2.47 2.43
CA LEU A 78 -0.73 2.28 3.00
C LEU A 78 -1.55 1.32 2.13
N ARG A 79 -1.50 1.46 0.82
CA ARG A 79 -2.14 0.55 -0.13
C ARG A 79 -1.60 -0.89 0.01
N ALA A 80 -0.28 -1.05 0.08
CA ALA A 80 0.35 -2.35 0.31
C ALA A 80 -0.13 -3.01 1.61
N ARG A 81 -0.25 -2.24 2.71
CA ARG A 81 -0.75 -2.74 3.99
C ARG A 81 -2.22 -3.16 3.92
N GLU A 82 -3.02 -2.46 3.14
CA GLU A 82 -4.43 -2.80 2.96
C GLU A 82 -4.59 -4.12 2.18
N TYR A 83 -3.81 -4.30 1.12
CA TYR A 83 -3.72 -5.57 0.42
C TYR A 83 -3.22 -6.71 1.32
N ASP A 84 -2.18 -6.48 2.15
CA ASP A 84 -1.67 -7.45 3.13
C ASP A 84 -2.76 -7.85 4.15
N LEU A 85 -3.54 -6.89 4.64
CA LEU A 85 -4.64 -7.15 5.57
C LEU A 85 -5.68 -8.08 4.93
N ILE A 86 -6.10 -7.78 3.71
CA ILE A 86 -7.09 -8.58 2.96
C ILE A 86 -6.51 -9.98 2.68
N ALA A 87 -5.27 -10.07 2.19
CA ALA A 87 -4.59 -11.32 1.93
C ALA A 87 -4.51 -12.21 3.18
N HIS A 88 -4.13 -11.62 4.32
CA HIS A 88 -4.03 -12.33 5.58
C HIS A 88 -5.38 -12.89 6.06
N LEU A 89 -6.45 -12.08 5.98
CA LEU A 89 -7.78 -12.47 6.45
C LEU A 89 -8.44 -13.52 5.56
N LEU A 90 -8.14 -13.51 4.25
CA LEU A 90 -8.71 -14.46 3.29
C LEU A 90 -7.83 -15.69 3.07
N GLY A 91 -6.54 -15.65 3.44
CA GLY A 91 -5.61 -16.77 3.27
C GLY A 91 -5.64 -17.80 4.39
N LYS A 92 -6.13 -17.43 5.58
CA LYS A 92 -6.19 -18.33 6.74
C LYS A 92 -7.19 -17.86 7.80
N ALA A 93 -7.66 -18.81 8.61
CA ALA A 93 -8.54 -18.49 9.73
C ALA A 93 -7.87 -17.51 10.72
N PRO A 94 -8.60 -16.48 11.22
CA PRO A 94 -8.08 -15.51 12.15
C PRO A 94 -7.70 -16.16 13.49
N THR A 95 -6.52 -15.83 13.99
CA THR A 95 -6.05 -16.21 15.33
C THR A 95 -6.52 -15.20 16.39
N ALA A 96 -6.30 -15.51 17.66
CA ALA A 96 -6.56 -14.56 18.75
C ALA A 96 -5.74 -13.26 18.56
N GLU A 97 -4.49 -13.39 18.11
CA GLU A 97 -3.60 -12.27 17.83
C GLU A 97 -4.12 -11.42 16.66
N THR A 98 -4.59 -12.07 15.58
CA THR A 98 -5.23 -11.39 14.45
C THR A 98 -6.46 -10.59 14.92
N LEU A 99 -7.34 -11.20 15.72
CA LEU A 99 -8.52 -10.51 16.24
C LEU A 99 -8.15 -9.31 17.13
N GLU A 100 -7.09 -9.43 17.94
CA GLU A 100 -6.63 -8.32 18.77
C GLU A 100 -6.08 -7.17 17.92
N ALA A 101 -5.32 -7.48 16.86
CA ALA A 101 -4.86 -6.46 15.89
C ALA A 101 -6.03 -5.76 15.21
N LEU A 102 -7.06 -6.50 14.78
CA LEU A 102 -8.26 -5.93 14.18
C LEU A 102 -9.04 -5.00 15.12
N ARG A 103 -9.15 -5.34 16.41
CA ARG A 103 -9.77 -4.47 17.44
C ARG A 103 -9.04 -3.13 17.58
N GLY A 104 -7.75 -3.12 17.29
CA GLY A 104 -6.89 -1.93 17.32
C GLY A 104 -7.03 -1.02 16.09
N LEU A 105 -7.76 -1.43 15.03
CA LEU A 105 -7.94 -0.61 13.83
C LEU A 105 -8.57 0.74 14.17
N ARG A 106 -8.11 1.76 13.47
CA ARG A 106 -8.62 3.12 13.54
C ARG A 106 -9.16 3.51 12.16
N GLY A 107 -10.09 4.43 12.13
CA GLY A 107 -10.65 4.95 10.90
C GLY A 107 -11.11 6.39 11.09
N ASP A 108 -11.25 7.09 9.99
CA ASP A 108 -11.82 8.42 9.90
C ASP A 108 -13.25 8.35 9.31
N SER A 109 -13.79 9.49 8.87
CA SER A 109 -15.11 9.58 8.24
C SER A 109 -15.14 9.20 6.76
N SER A 110 -14.01 8.79 6.17
CA SER A 110 -13.98 8.27 4.80
C SER A 110 -14.69 6.91 4.70
N PRO A 111 -15.15 6.50 3.51
CA PRO A 111 -15.77 5.17 3.33
C PRO A 111 -14.90 4.02 3.84
N LEU A 112 -13.58 4.04 3.54
CA LEU A 112 -12.65 3.01 4.00
C LEU A 112 -12.41 3.10 5.50
N GLY A 113 -12.26 4.30 6.07
CA GLY A 113 -12.12 4.50 7.52
C GLY A 113 -13.32 3.98 8.30
N MET A 114 -14.53 4.21 7.80
CA MET A 114 -15.76 3.65 8.40
C MET A 114 -15.82 2.12 8.27
N ALA A 115 -15.33 1.55 7.16
CA ALA A 115 -15.23 0.11 7.00
C ALA A 115 -14.25 -0.52 8.00
N HIS A 116 -13.10 0.12 8.26
CA HIS A 116 -12.15 -0.31 9.30
C HIS A 116 -12.77 -0.27 10.69
N LEU A 117 -13.53 0.78 11.03
CA LEU A 117 -14.23 0.85 12.32
C LEU A 117 -15.28 -0.27 12.46
N ALA A 118 -15.99 -0.59 11.38
CA ALA A 118 -16.95 -1.69 11.37
C ALA A 118 -16.24 -3.05 11.54
N LEU A 119 -15.06 -3.23 10.94
CA LEU A 119 -14.25 -4.44 11.09
C LEU A 119 -13.71 -4.57 12.53
N ALA A 120 -13.25 -3.48 13.15
CA ALA A 120 -12.82 -3.46 14.55
C ALA A 120 -13.97 -3.83 15.50
N ASP A 121 -15.16 -3.28 15.26
CA ASP A 121 -16.37 -3.60 16.03
C ASP A 121 -16.77 -5.08 15.87
N ALA A 122 -16.77 -5.60 14.64
CA ALA A 122 -17.04 -7.02 14.39
C ALA A 122 -16.04 -7.95 15.09
N ALA A 123 -14.74 -7.62 15.03
CA ALA A 123 -13.69 -8.37 15.73
C ALA A 123 -13.83 -8.31 17.27
N SER A 124 -14.42 -7.24 17.80
CA SER A 124 -14.67 -7.11 19.24
C SER A 124 -15.77 -8.06 19.77
N ARG A 125 -16.66 -8.50 18.87
CA ARG A 125 -17.83 -9.32 19.19
C ARG A 125 -17.65 -10.81 18.94
N ILE A 126 -16.47 -11.23 18.44
CA ILE A 126 -16.20 -12.63 18.08
C ILE A 126 -14.95 -13.14 18.78
N GLY A 127 -14.98 -14.40 19.20
CA GLY A 127 -13.81 -15.13 19.71
C GLY A 127 -13.11 -15.95 18.62
N PRO A 128 -11.87 -16.41 18.89
CA PRO A 128 -11.06 -17.11 17.89
C PRO A 128 -11.72 -18.38 17.35
N GLU A 129 -12.36 -19.17 18.20
CA GLU A 129 -13.02 -20.41 17.80
C GLU A 129 -14.22 -20.15 16.88
N ALA A 130 -14.99 -19.08 17.16
CA ALA A 130 -16.13 -18.71 16.33
C ALA A 130 -15.66 -18.12 15.00
N ALA A 131 -14.61 -17.31 14.99
CA ALA A 131 -14.00 -16.77 13.76
C ALA A 131 -13.41 -17.87 12.87
N SER A 132 -12.74 -18.85 13.49
CA SER A 132 -12.21 -20.03 12.77
C SER A 132 -13.33 -20.89 12.18
N ARG A 133 -14.45 -21.05 12.89
CA ARG A 133 -15.61 -21.76 12.37
C ARG A 133 -16.26 -21.01 11.20
N GLU A 134 -16.42 -19.69 11.33
CA GLU A 134 -16.94 -18.85 10.26
C GLU A 134 -16.07 -18.95 9.00
N TYR A 135 -14.74 -18.89 9.15
CA TYR A 135 -13.80 -19.11 8.05
C TYR A 135 -14.00 -20.48 7.39
N PHE A 136 -14.12 -21.51 8.22
CA PHE A 136 -14.34 -22.87 7.73
C PHE A 136 -15.64 -22.97 6.93
N ASP A 137 -16.75 -22.47 7.47
CA ASP A 137 -18.06 -22.54 6.80
C ASP A 137 -18.08 -21.76 5.48
N LEU A 138 -17.44 -20.59 5.46
CA LEU A 138 -17.37 -19.74 4.28
C LEU A 138 -16.48 -20.31 3.16
N PHE A 139 -15.29 -20.83 3.48
CA PHE A 139 -14.26 -21.08 2.46
C PHE A 139 -13.85 -22.55 2.34
N ILE A 140 -14.04 -23.39 3.37
CA ILE A 140 -13.63 -24.79 3.37
C ILE A 140 -14.82 -25.73 3.26
N GLY A 141 -15.72 -25.68 4.25
CA GLY A 141 -16.94 -26.49 4.33
C GLY A 141 -16.72 -28.00 4.41
N LEU A 142 -17.80 -28.75 4.57
CA LEU A 142 -17.81 -30.20 4.40
C LEU A 142 -18.02 -30.53 2.91
N GLY A 143 -16.92 -30.61 2.17
CA GLY A 143 -16.91 -30.81 0.72
C GLY A 143 -16.82 -29.53 -0.11
N ARG A 144 -17.44 -28.42 0.33
CA ARG A 144 -17.38 -27.13 -0.31
C ARG A 144 -17.80 -26.03 0.67
N GLY A 145 -17.05 -24.92 0.74
CA GLY A 145 -17.46 -23.71 1.43
C GLY A 145 -18.61 -22.99 0.74
N GLU A 146 -19.22 -22.03 1.43
CA GLU A 146 -20.28 -21.19 0.86
C GLU A 146 -19.78 -20.37 -0.33
N LEU A 147 -18.51 -19.94 -0.31
CA LEU A 147 -17.85 -19.15 -1.34
C LEU A 147 -16.58 -19.86 -1.83
N LEU A 148 -16.28 -19.71 -3.11
CA LEU A 148 -15.05 -20.16 -3.74
C LEU A 148 -14.24 -18.93 -4.18
N PRO A 149 -13.23 -18.51 -3.43
CA PRO A 149 -12.54 -17.23 -3.62
C PRO A 149 -11.49 -17.28 -4.74
N TYR A 150 -11.87 -17.75 -5.93
CA TYR A 150 -10.98 -17.99 -7.07
C TYR A 150 -11.47 -17.27 -8.32
N ALA A 151 -10.55 -16.59 -9.03
CA ALA A 151 -10.86 -15.90 -10.29
C ALA A 151 -11.48 -16.86 -11.32
N SER A 152 -10.94 -18.07 -11.46
CA SER A 152 -11.48 -19.08 -12.37
C SER A 152 -12.96 -19.34 -12.11
N PHE A 153 -13.36 -19.51 -10.85
CA PHE A 153 -14.74 -19.79 -10.50
C PHE A 153 -15.67 -18.59 -10.80
N TYR A 154 -15.28 -17.39 -10.42
CA TYR A 154 -16.12 -16.19 -10.61
C TYR A 154 -16.28 -15.80 -12.09
N LEU A 155 -15.27 -16.06 -12.91
CA LEU A 155 -15.25 -15.68 -14.33
C LEU A 155 -15.82 -16.78 -15.25
N THR A 156 -15.71 -18.06 -14.88
CA THR A 156 -16.09 -19.17 -15.77
C THR A 156 -17.11 -20.15 -15.16
N GLY A 157 -17.29 -20.11 -13.84
CA GLY A 157 -18.11 -21.07 -13.10
C GLY A 157 -17.38 -22.36 -12.71
N PHE A 158 -16.11 -22.52 -13.09
CA PHE A 158 -15.30 -23.72 -12.83
C PHE A 158 -13.95 -23.33 -12.23
N LEU A 159 -13.33 -24.24 -11.46
CA LEU A 159 -11.97 -24.08 -10.95
C LEU A 159 -10.93 -24.52 -12.00
N HIS A 160 -9.69 -24.01 -11.86
CA HIS A 160 -8.53 -24.37 -12.68
C HIS A 160 -8.67 -24.05 -14.18
N GLU A 161 -9.38 -23.00 -14.50
CA GLU A 161 -9.66 -22.56 -15.86
C GLU A 161 -8.66 -21.49 -16.37
N ARG A 162 -8.94 -20.90 -17.53
CA ARG A 162 -8.08 -19.90 -18.20
C ARG A 162 -7.58 -18.76 -17.30
N PRO A 163 -8.39 -18.22 -16.37
CA PRO A 163 -7.90 -17.16 -15.46
C PRO A 163 -6.68 -17.59 -14.64
N LEU A 164 -6.64 -18.83 -14.15
CA LEU A 164 -5.48 -19.37 -13.44
C LEU A 164 -4.22 -19.41 -14.33
N ALA A 165 -4.38 -19.83 -15.59
CA ALA A 165 -3.26 -19.86 -16.53
C ALA A 165 -2.72 -18.44 -16.82
N ALA A 166 -3.61 -17.43 -16.90
CA ALA A 166 -3.23 -16.04 -17.08
C ALA A 166 -2.47 -15.49 -15.85
N VAL A 167 -2.95 -15.78 -14.64
CA VAL A 167 -2.24 -15.41 -13.40
C VAL A 167 -0.83 -16.00 -13.38
N ARG A 168 -0.68 -17.30 -13.68
CA ARG A 168 0.63 -17.97 -13.71
C ARG A 168 1.60 -17.34 -14.69
N ALA A 169 1.13 -16.98 -15.88
CA ALA A 169 1.96 -16.32 -16.90
C ALA A 169 2.45 -14.93 -16.40
N ASP A 170 1.58 -14.17 -15.74
CA ASP A 170 1.97 -12.88 -15.19
C ASP A 170 2.91 -13.01 -13.97
N LEU A 171 2.69 -13.99 -13.09
CA LEU A 171 3.63 -14.28 -11.99
C LEU A 171 5.02 -14.66 -12.51
N GLU A 172 5.09 -15.52 -13.55
CA GLU A 172 6.35 -15.88 -14.21
C GLU A 172 7.04 -14.62 -14.79
N SER A 173 6.28 -13.72 -15.43
CA SER A 173 6.82 -12.47 -15.98
C SER A 173 7.36 -11.52 -14.91
N LEU A 174 6.80 -11.57 -13.68
CA LEU A 174 7.26 -10.83 -12.52
C LEU A 174 8.42 -11.54 -11.78
N GLY A 175 8.85 -12.71 -12.24
CA GLY A 175 9.89 -13.51 -11.58
C GLY A 175 9.44 -14.12 -10.24
N LEU A 176 8.13 -14.24 -10.04
CA LEU A 176 7.55 -14.79 -8.81
C LEU A 176 7.30 -16.29 -8.98
N GLU A 177 7.92 -17.08 -8.11
CA GLU A 177 7.73 -18.52 -8.06
C GLU A 177 6.80 -18.89 -6.90
N ARG A 178 6.01 -19.94 -7.11
CA ARG A 178 5.16 -20.49 -6.06
C ARG A 178 5.99 -21.06 -4.93
N GLU A 179 5.79 -20.58 -3.71
CA GLU A 179 6.40 -21.18 -2.54
C GLU A 179 5.89 -22.62 -2.33
N GLY A 180 6.83 -23.54 -2.11
CA GLY A 180 6.50 -24.93 -1.86
C GLY A 180 5.72 -25.08 -0.56
N GLY A 181 4.47 -25.57 -0.66
CA GLY A 181 3.58 -25.76 0.49
C GLY A 181 2.24 -25.01 0.40
N LEU A 182 2.11 -24.02 -0.47
CA LEU A 182 0.82 -23.39 -0.75
C LEU A 182 -0.11 -24.44 -1.40
N LYS A 183 -1.32 -24.62 -0.80
CA LYS A 183 -2.31 -25.57 -1.26
C LYS A 183 -3.24 -25.00 -2.31
N ASP A 184 -3.53 -23.68 -2.19
CA ASP A 184 -4.47 -23.00 -3.06
C ASP A 184 -3.86 -22.65 -4.43
N PRO A 185 -4.63 -22.72 -5.53
CA PRO A 185 -4.25 -22.20 -6.82
C PRO A 185 -3.93 -20.70 -6.77
N GLU A 186 -3.07 -20.25 -7.66
CA GLU A 186 -2.53 -18.88 -7.67
C GLU A 186 -3.59 -17.82 -7.98
N ASP A 187 -4.76 -18.19 -8.50
CA ASP A 187 -5.90 -17.31 -8.72
C ASP A 187 -6.84 -17.14 -7.50
N HIS A 188 -6.38 -17.60 -6.31
CA HIS A 188 -7.05 -17.32 -5.04
C HIS A 188 -6.92 -15.85 -4.67
N ILE A 189 -8.01 -15.22 -4.19
CA ILE A 189 -8.05 -13.80 -3.84
C ILE A 189 -6.92 -13.36 -2.88
N ALA A 190 -6.59 -14.19 -1.89
CA ALA A 190 -5.53 -13.87 -0.94
C ALA A 190 -4.15 -13.81 -1.61
N ILE A 191 -3.87 -14.71 -2.56
CA ILE A 191 -2.62 -14.72 -3.32
C ILE A 191 -2.54 -13.50 -4.24
N LEU A 192 -3.63 -13.17 -4.92
CA LEU A 192 -3.69 -11.98 -5.79
C LEU A 192 -3.49 -10.69 -4.99
N CYS A 193 -4.08 -10.59 -3.80
CA CYS A 193 -3.85 -9.45 -2.91
C CYS A 193 -2.40 -9.41 -2.37
N ASP A 194 -1.78 -10.55 -2.06
CA ASP A 194 -0.37 -10.61 -1.64
C ASP A 194 0.58 -10.11 -2.74
N VAL A 195 0.32 -10.51 -3.99
CA VAL A 195 1.05 -9.98 -5.16
C VAL A 195 0.86 -8.47 -5.31
N MET A 196 -0.36 -7.97 -5.18
CA MET A 196 -0.63 -6.53 -5.21
C MET A 196 0.07 -5.77 -4.08
N ALA A 197 0.11 -6.35 -2.87
CA ALA A 197 0.86 -5.79 -1.75
C ALA A 197 2.37 -5.69 -2.07
N GLY A 198 2.89 -6.70 -2.76
CA GLY A 198 4.27 -6.71 -3.24
C GLY A 198 4.56 -5.65 -4.29
N LEU A 199 3.66 -5.49 -5.27
CA LEU A 199 3.75 -4.49 -6.33
C LEU A 199 3.66 -3.07 -5.77
N ALA A 200 2.60 -2.75 -5.01
CA ALA A 200 2.41 -1.45 -4.39
C ALA A 200 3.55 -1.10 -3.41
N GLY A 201 4.00 -2.06 -2.62
CA GLY A 201 5.10 -1.90 -1.67
C GLY A 201 6.50 -2.01 -2.29
N ARG A 202 6.62 -2.18 -3.60
CA ARG A 202 7.89 -2.37 -4.34
C ARG A 202 8.79 -3.42 -3.67
N ARG A 203 8.21 -4.55 -3.23
CA ARG A 203 8.94 -5.64 -2.57
C ARG A 203 9.74 -6.50 -3.55
N PHE A 204 9.48 -6.35 -4.85
CA PHE A 204 10.21 -6.98 -5.96
C PHE A 204 10.23 -6.03 -7.16
N ASP A 205 11.20 -6.23 -8.03
CA ASP A 205 11.33 -5.41 -9.24
C ASP A 205 10.19 -5.72 -10.21
N ALA A 206 9.51 -4.67 -10.67
CA ALA A 206 8.46 -4.76 -11.65
C ALA A 206 8.58 -3.60 -12.65
N GLN A 207 8.15 -3.83 -13.87
CA GLN A 207 8.11 -2.80 -14.91
C GLN A 207 7.01 -1.78 -14.58
N ASP A 208 7.19 -0.55 -15.08
CA ASP A 208 6.17 0.49 -14.98
C ASP A 208 4.83 -0.02 -15.54
N GLY A 209 3.76 0.26 -14.80
CA GLY A 209 2.41 -0.19 -15.16
C GLY A 209 2.09 -1.67 -14.86
N ALA A 210 3.05 -2.46 -14.33
CA ALA A 210 2.81 -3.86 -13.97
C ALA A 210 1.71 -3.99 -12.90
N GLU A 211 1.73 -3.12 -11.89
CA GLU A 211 0.74 -3.08 -10.81
C GLU A 211 -0.69 -2.87 -11.36
N ARG A 212 -0.88 -1.81 -12.16
CA ARG A 212 -2.15 -1.52 -12.82
C ARG A 212 -2.58 -2.67 -13.71
N GLY A 213 -1.67 -3.17 -14.55
CA GLY A 213 -1.96 -4.28 -15.47
C GLY A 213 -2.38 -5.56 -14.73
N PHE A 214 -1.75 -5.86 -13.58
CA PHE A 214 -2.11 -7.01 -12.74
C PHE A 214 -3.50 -6.81 -12.10
N PHE A 215 -3.77 -5.64 -11.52
CA PHE A 215 -5.07 -5.30 -10.96
C PHE A 215 -6.20 -5.41 -11.98
N GLU A 216 -6.06 -4.78 -13.14
CA GLU A 216 -7.09 -4.77 -14.18
C GLU A 216 -7.39 -6.15 -14.76
N ARG A 217 -6.38 -7.02 -14.86
CA ARG A 217 -6.57 -8.38 -15.39
C ARG A 217 -7.07 -9.37 -14.36
N HIS A 218 -6.60 -9.29 -13.11
CA HIS A 218 -6.76 -10.38 -12.15
C HIS A 218 -7.66 -10.08 -10.96
N LEU A 219 -7.92 -8.80 -10.63
CA LEU A 219 -8.79 -8.40 -9.52
C LEU A 219 -10.06 -7.68 -9.98
N LYS A 220 -9.91 -6.59 -10.73
CA LYS A 220 -11.03 -5.73 -11.18
C LYS A 220 -12.20 -6.49 -11.80
N PRO A 221 -12.02 -7.54 -12.63
CA PRO A 221 -13.14 -8.19 -13.31
C PRO A 221 -14.08 -8.99 -12.41
N TRP A 222 -13.66 -9.39 -11.20
CA TRP A 222 -14.43 -10.34 -10.39
C TRP A 222 -14.41 -10.09 -8.88
N ALA A 223 -13.31 -9.58 -8.34
CA ALA A 223 -13.14 -9.46 -6.90
C ALA A 223 -14.19 -8.54 -6.23
N PRO A 224 -14.67 -7.44 -6.84
CA PRO A 224 -15.76 -6.66 -6.27
C PRO A 224 -17.03 -7.48 -6.05
N ARG A 225 -17.35 -8.40 -6.98
CA ARG A 225 -18.50 -9.31 -6.83
C ARG A 225 -18.26 -10.32 -5.72
N PHE A 226 -17.06 -10.88 -5.62
CA PHE A 226 -16.71 -11.78 -4.52
C PHE A 226 -16.92 -11.11 -3.15
N PHE A 227 -16.44 -9.86 -2.98
CA PHE A 227 -16.64 -9.14 -1.72
C PHE A 227 -18.10 -8.84 -1.44
N ALA A 228 -18.89 -8.49 -2.45
CA ALA A 228 -20.33 -8.31 -2.30
C ALA A 228 -21.05 -9.61 -1.88
N ASP A 229 -20.66 -10.75 -2.45
CA ASP A 229 -21.18 -12.06 -2.05
C ASP A 229 -20.76 -12.39 -0.60
N LEU A 230 -19.55 -12.02 -0.19
CA LEU A 230 -19.05 -12.21 1.18
C LEU A 230 -19.84 -11.38 2.20
N GLU A 231 -20.28 -10.17 1.84
CA GLU A 231 -21.10 -9.32 2.71
C GLU A 231 -22.45 -9.97 3.04
N ILE A 232 -23.01 -10.78 2.15
CA ILE A 232 -24.36 -11.35 2.29
C ILE A 232 -24.38 -12.87 2.55
N ALA A 233 -23.20 -13.53 2.59
CA ALA A 233 -23.12 -14.96 2.82
C ALA A 233 -23.76 -15.34 4.18
N PRO A 234 -24.48 -16.46 4.28
CA PRO A 234 -25.25 -16.82 5.48
C PRO A 234 -24.41 -16.93 6.76
N SER A 235 -23.20 -17.47 6.65
CA SER A 235 -22.30 -17.62 7.80
C SER A 235 -21.50 -16.35 8.11
N SER A 236 -21.54 -15.33 7.25
CA SER A 236 -20.69 -14.14 7.35
C SER A 236 -21.13 -13.22 8.49
N ARG A 237 -20.25 -12.99 9.46
CA ARG A 237 -20.39 -12.06 10.58
C ARG A 237 -19.19 -11.13 10.66
N LEU A 238 -18.01 -11.65 11.04
CA LEU A 238 -16.72 -10.95 10.92
C LEU A 238 -16.41 -10.66 9.44
N TYR A 239 -16.57 -11.68 8.60
CA TYR A 239 -16.24 -11.59 7.17
C TYR A 239 -17.19 -10.69 6.37
N ARG A 240 -18.37 -10.36 6.90
CA ARG A 240 -19.19 -9.27 6.35
C ARG A 240 -18.44 -7.95 6.35
N ALA A 241 -17.77 -7.62 7.45
CA ALA A 241 -16.98 -6.41 7.54
C ALA A 241 -15.72 -6.48 6.66
N VAL A 242 -15.10 -7.67 6.53
CA VAL A 242 -14.01 -7.91 5.57
C VAL A 242 -14.49 -7.68 4.13
N GLY A 243 -15.70 -8.13 3.79
CA GLY A 243 -16.33 -7.86 2.49
C GLY A 243 -16.46 -6.37 2.19
N VAL A 244 -16.96 -5.59 3.17
CA VAL A 244 -17.09 -4.13 3.05
C VAL A 244 -15.72 -3.47 2.83
N VAL A 245 -14.70 -3.84 3.64
CA VAL A 245 -13.34 -3.32 3.50
C VAL A 245 -12.79 -3.62 2.10
N GLY A 246 -12.83 -4.90 1.67
CA GLY A 246 -12.27 -5.31 0.39
C GLY A 246 -12.96 -4.65 -0.80
N ARG A 247 -14.31 -4.57 -0.79
CA ARG A 247 -15.04 -3.92 -1.87
C ARG A 247 -14.74 -2.42 -1.94
N THR A 248 -14.81 -1.72 -0.80
CA THR A 248 -14.53 -0.28 -0.73
C THR A 248 -13.10 0.04 -1.17
N PHE A 249 -12.13 -0.76 -0.74
CA PHE A 249 -10.73 -0.58 -1.13
C PHE A 249 -10.53 -0.79 -2.63
N LEU A 250 -11.08 -1.85 -3.22
CA LEU A 250 -10.95 -2.10 -4.65
C LEU A 250 -11.65 -1.04 -5.51
N GLU A 251 -12.74 -0.43 -5.04
CA GLU A 251 -13.39 0.71 -5.69
C GLU A 251 -12.43 1.91 -5.72
N ILE A 252 -11.74 2.21 -4.60
CA ILE A 252 -10.72 3.27 -4.53
C ILE A 252 -9.54 2.98 -5.47
N GLU A 253 -9.02 1.76 -5.50
CA GLU A 253 -7.94 1.35 -6.38
C GLU A 253 -8.34 1.50 -7.87
N ALA A 254 -9.55 1.08 -8.21
CA ALA A 254 -10.04 1.21 -9.59
C ALA A 254 -10.12 2.67 -10.03
N GLU A 255 -10.63 3.57 -9.16
CA GLU A 255 -10.67 5.01 -9.43
C GLU A 255 -9.26 5.61 -9.51
N ALA A 256 -8.34 5.23 -8.62
CA ALA A 256 -6.98 5.72 -8.62
C ALA A 256 -6.23 5.36 -9.91
N PHE A 257 -6.39 4.12 -10.40
CA PHE A 257 -5.78 3.69 -11.66
C PHE A 257 -6.41 4.34 -12.90
N GLU A 258 -7.65 4.83 -12.84
CA GLU A 258 -8.30 5.58 -13.93
C GLU A 258 -7.81 7.04 -13.99
N ILE A 259 -7.47 7.67 -12.85
CA ILE A 259 -7.00 9.07 -12.79
C ILE A 259 -5.52 9.20 -13.17
N GLY A 260 -4.72 8.17 -12.99
CA GLY A 260 -3.27 8.16 -13.26
C GLY A 260 -2.89 8.02 -14.75
N ASP A 261 -3.83 8.20 -15.67
CA ASP A 261 -3.62 8.23 -17.13
C ASP A 261 -3.33 9.66 -17.66
#